data_e9eeaa61294d33a817ed1f96236bebe7
#
_entry.id   e9eeaa61294d33a817ed1f96236bebe7
#
_cell.length_a   1.000
_cell.length_b   1.000
_cell.length_c   1.000
_cell.angle_alpha   90.00
_cell.angle_beta   90.00
_cell.angle_gamma   90.00
#
_symmetry.space_group_name_H-M   'P 1'
#
loop_
_entity.id
_entity.type
_entity.pdbx_description
1 polymer ?
#
loop_
_entity_poly.entity_id
_entity_poly.type
_entity_poly.pdbx_seq_one_letter_code
_entity_poly.pdbx_strand_id
1 'polypeptide(L)'
;MAFNKSLAGYFDDLQHVGIPTDDLNKTVAFWEKLGFKMTGNFDTDDKGNQVVFMSYAHLTLEIWTGDGAVKKTGAINHLSLNTSDADAAYKAAKAAGFTMKETEDQHLDFWNHGIKFFNIEGPNAETIEFCQIVKG
;
A
#
# COMPACT_ATOMS: atom_id res chain seq x y z
N MET A 1 28.24 27.87 9.28
CA MET A 1 27.23 28.16 8.31
C MET A 1 26.14 27.14 8.36
N ALA A 2 24.94 27.56 8.64
CA ALA A 2 23.83 26.63 8.81
C ALA A 2 23.01 26.64 7.54
N PHE A 3 23.29 25.72 6.69
CA PHE A 3 22.56 25.62 5.48
C PHE A 3 21.39 24.77 5.56
N ASN A 4 21.39 23.91 6.52
CA ASN A 4 20.40 22.87 6.51
C ASN A 4 19.40 23.12 7.59
N LYS A 5 18.48 23.96 7.28
CA LYS A 5 17.28 24.05 8.09
C LYS A 5 16.35 22.94 7.64
N SER A 6 16.75 21.71 7.91
CA SER A 6 15.89 20.58 7.66
C SER A 6 14.76 20.54 8.68
N LEU A 7 13.70 19.81 8.36
CA LEU A 7 12.61 19.55 9.29
C LEU A 7 12.85 18.29 10.13
N ALA A 8 14.04 17.71 10.05
CA ALA A 8 14.41 16.57 10.88
C ALA A 8 14.23 16.90 12.37
N GLY A 9 13.64 15.99 13.13
CA GLY A 9 13.30 16.21 14.52
C GLY A 9 11.91 16.77 14.76
N TYR A 10 11.24 17.27 13.71
CA TYR A 10 9.84 17.69 13.79
C TYR A 10 8.88 16.60 13.36
N PHE A 11 9.36 15.52 12.80
CA PHE A 11 8.61 14.31 12.51
C PHE A 11 9.51 13.11 12.80
N ASP A 12 8.92 11.94 13.01
CA ASP A 12 9.69 10.75 13.37
C ASP A 12 9.38 9.53 12.50
N ASP A 13 8.17 9.41 11.98
CA ASP A 13 7.79 8.22 11.26
C ASP A 13 6.67 8.52 10.25
N LEU A 14 6.34 7.53 9.44
CA LEU A 14 5.17 7.60 8.57
C LEU A 14 3.91 7.42 9.42
N GLN A 15 3.00 8.39 9.40
CA GLN A 15 1.77 8.32 10.18
C GLN A 15 0.70 7.50 9.45
N HIS A 16 0.42 7.84 8.20
CA HIS A 16 -0.51 7.09 7.36
C HIS A 16 -0.34 7.44 5.88
N VAL A 17 -0.94 6.62 5.02
CA VAL A 17 -1.06 6.88 3.58
C VAL A 17 -2.54 7.07 3.27
N GLY A 18 -2.88 8.13 2.56
CA GLY A 18 -4.26 8.48 2.23
C GLY A 18 -4.67 7.95 0.85
N ILE A 19 -5.84 7.31 0.78
CA ILE A 19 -6.39 6.76 -0.46
C ILE A 19 -7.88 7.12 -0.54
N PRO A 20 -8.26 8.03 -1.44
CA PRO A 20 -9.68 8.28 -1.68
C PRO A 20 -10.31 7.13 -2.46
N THR A 21 -11.57 6.84 -2.18
CA THR A 21 -12.29 5.76 -2.86
C THR A 21 -13.72 6.18 -3.19
N ASP A 22 -14.27 5.57 -4.22
CA ASP A 22 -15.70 5.67 -4.55
C ASP A 22 -16.50 4.51 -3.97
N ASP A 23 -15.82 3.45 -3.49
CA ASP A 23 -16.46 2.26 -2.93
C ASP A 23 -15.71 1.81 -1.69
N LEU A 24 -16.16 2.29 -0.54
CA LEU A 24 -15.50 2.02 0.73
C LEU A 24 -15.54 0.54 1.11
N ASN A 25 -16.69 -0.11 0.93
CA ASN A 25 -16.85 -1.52 1.29
C ASN A 25 -15.91 -2.42 0.49
N LYS A 26 -15.82 -2.18 -0.82
CA LYS A 26 -14.92 -2.94 -1.70
C LYS A 26 -13.47 -2.73 -1.32
N THR A 27 -13.10 -1.49 -1.00
CA THR A 27 -11.73 -1.14 -0.61
C THR A 27 -11.35 -1.76 0.73
N VAL A 28 -12.24 -1.68 1.72
CA VAL A 28 -12.03 -2.31 3.03
C VAL A 28 -11.85 -3.83 2.87
N ALA A 29 -12.73 -4.46 2.09
CA ALA A 29 -12.63 -5.91 1.86
C ALA A 29 -11.31 -6.30 1.20
N PHE A 30 -10.81 -5.50 0.26
CA PHE A 30 -9.52 -5.74 -0.38
C PHE A 30 -8.38 -5.73 0.64
N TRP A 31 -8.31 -4.68 1.48
CA TRP A 31 -7.22 -4.56 2.45
C TRP A 31 -7.33 -5.59 3.58
N GLU A 32 -8.56 -5.95 3.98
CA GLU A 32 -8.77 -7.07 4.92
C GLU A 32 -8.23 -8.39 4.35
N LYS A 33 -8.43 -8.62 3.05
CA LYS A 33 -7.90 -9.81 2.38
C LYS A 33 -6.38 -9.85 2.38
N LEU A 34 -5.72 -8.69 2.37
CA LEU A 34 -4.27 -8.60 2.54
C LEU A 34 -3.82 -8.78 4.00
N GLY A 35 -4.75 -8.80 4.94
CA GLY A 35 -4.43 -8.96 6.35
C GLY A 35 -4.53 -7.69 7.19
N PHE A 36 -4.92 -6.57 6.59
CA PHE A 36 -5.12 -5.33 7.34
C PHE A 36 -6.39 -5.43 8.18
N LYS A 37 -6.39 -4.70 9.30
CA LYS A 37 -7.55 -4.62 10.20
C LYS A 37 -7.99 -3.18 10.33
N MET A 38 -9.30 -2.98 10.43
CA MET A 38 -9.86 -1.66 10.69
C MET A 38 -9.51 -1.20 12.10
N THR A 39 -8.86 -0.04 12.20
CA THR A 39 -8.48 0.55 13.47
C THR A 39 -9.21 1.86 13.77
N GLY A 40 -9.96 2.38 12.81
CA GLY A 40 -10.79 3.56 12.98
C GLY A 40 -11.90 3.60 11.94
N ASN A 41 -13.03 4.20 12.30
CA ASN A 41 -14.16 4.40 11.39
C ASN A 41 -14.97 5.59 11.88
N PHE A 42 -15.05 6.63 11.06
CA PHE A 42 -15.70 7.88 11.45
C PHE A 42 -16.52 8.45 10.30
N ASP A 43 -17.63 9.09 10.66
CA ASP A 43 -18.38 9.91 9.70
C ASP A 43 -17.63 11.22 9.49
N THR A 44 -17.51 11.66 8.24
CA THR A 44 -16.83 12.91 7.92
C THR A 44 -17.78 14.07 7.65
N ASP A 45 -19.05 13.75 7.36
CA ASP A 45 -20.12 14.73 7.19
C ASP A 45 -21.49 14.07 7.47
N ASP A 46 -22.55 14.82 7.27
CA ASP A 46 -23.93 14.34 7.43
C ASP A 46 -24.53 13.76 6.14
N LYS A 47 -23.72 13.57 5.10
CA LYS A 47 -24.14 13.08 3.78
C LYS A 47 -23.84 11.62 3.54
N GLY A 48 -23.34 10.92 4.56
CA GLY A 48 -22.98 9.51 4.46
C GLY A 48 -21.53 9.26 4.09
N ASN A 49 -20.69 10.29 3.96
CA ASN A 49 -19.27 10.09 3.72
C ASN A 49 -18.57 9.65 5.01
N GLN A 50 -17.60 8.77 4.84
CA GLN A 50 -16.88 8.15 5.94
C GLN A 50 -15.40 8.08 5.67
N VAL A 51 -14.62 7.99 6.74
CA VAL A 51 -13.21 7.65 6.70
C VAL A 51 -12.98 6.40 7.53
N VAL A 52 -12.19 5.47 7.01
CA VAL A 52 -11.73 4.30 7.77
C VAL A 52 -10.21 4.29 7.80
N PHE A 53 -9.67 3.74 8.88
CA PHE A 53 -8.25 3.48 9.01
C PHE A 53 -8.04 1.98 9.03
N MET A 54 -7.17 1.50 8.16
CA MET A 54 -6.81 0.10 8.04
C MET A 54 -5.34 -0.04 8.39
N SER A 55 -5.00 -0.93 9.29
CA SER A 55 -3.63 -1.05 9.78
C SER A 55 -3.10 -2.48 9.70
N TYR A 56 -1.81 -2.58 9.36
CA TYR A 56 -1.04 -3.82 9.42
C TYR A 56 0.39 -3.46 9.79
N ALA A 57 0.90 -4.07 10.88
CA ALA A 57 2.22 -3.75 11.42
C ALA A 57 2.35 -2.23 11.64
N HIS A 58 3.34 -1.59 11.05
CA HIS A 58 3.58 -0.15 11.20
C HIS A 58 2.94 0.69 10.09
N LEU A 59 2.17 0.07 9.20
CA LEU A 59 1.51 0.76 8.10
C LEU A 59 0.04 0.99 8.42
N THR A 60 -0.39 2.23 8.31
CA THR A 60 -1.79 2.64 8.42
C THR A 60 -2.22 3.34 7.14
N LEU A 61 -3.38 2.96 6.64
CA LEU A 61 -4.02 3.61 5.51
C LEU A 61 -5.23 4.38 6.00
N GLU A 62 -5.38 5.59 5.52
CA GLU A 62 -6.61 6.38 5.68
C GLU A 62 -7.38 6.31 4.36
N ILE A 63 -8.59 5.79 4.40
CA ILE A 63 -9.41 5.56 3.21
C ILE A 63 -10.73 6.29 3.41
N TRP A 64 -11.10 7.15 2.46
CA TRP A 64 -12.30 7.97 2.64
C TRP A 64 -13.09 8.13 1.36
N THR A 65 -14.37 8.43 1.51
CA THR A 65 -15.29 8.77 0.42
C THR A 65 -15.55 10.28 0.38
N GLY A 66 -16.06 10.75 -0.74
CA GLY A 66 -16.50 12.14 -0.92
C GLY A 66 -15.64 12.95 -1.89
N ASP A 67 -14.39 12.57 -2.09
CA ASP A 67 -13.46 13.32 -2.96
C ASP A 67 -13.25 12.66 -4.33
N GLY A 68 -13.78 11.47 -4.52
CA GLY A 68 -13.62 10.70 -5.76
C GLY A 68 -12.27 9.99 -5.87
N ALA A 69 -12.30 8.75 -6.33
CA ALA A 69 -11.08 7.97 -6.55
C ALA A 69 -10.33 8.47 -7.78
N VAL A 70 -9.01 8.59 -7.68
CA VAL A 70 -8.16 9.01 -8.80
C VAL A 70 -8.11 7.93 -9.88
N LYS A 71 -8.06 6.66 -9.51
CA LYS A 71 -8.08 5.46 -10.38
C LYS A 71 -6.95 5.43 -11.41
N LYS A 72 -5.81 5.97 -11.06
CA LYS A 72 -4.59 5.93 -11.88
C LYS A 72 -3.37 6.20 -11.02
N THR A 73 -2.20 5.85 -11.52
CA THR A 73 -0.93 6.18 -10.88
C THR A 73 -0.73 7.70 -10.84
N GLY A 74 -0.34 8.20 -9.68
CA GLY A 74 -0.05 9.61 -9.46
C GLY A 74 1.43 9.86 -9.20
N ALA A 75 1.74 10.97 -8.50
CA ALA A 75 3.11 11.31 -8.12
C ALA A 75 3.74 10.22 -7.25
N ILE A 76 2.98 9.65 -6.33
CA ILE A 76 3.35 8.41 -5.65
C ILE A 76 2.95 7.25 -6.58
N ASN A 77 3.94 6.51 -7.05
CA ASN A 77 3.74 5.46 -8.05
C ASN A 77 3.21 4.16 -7.44
N HIS A 78 3.77 3.75 -6.32
CA HIS A 78 3.38 2.49 -5.70
C HIS A 78 3.72 2.49 -4.21
N LEU A 79 3.10 1.56 -3.51
CA LEU A 79 3.39 1.23 -2.13
C LEU A 79 4.14 -0.11 -2.14
N SER A 80 5.28 -0.19 -1.49
CA SER A 80 6.06 -1.42 -1.45
C SER A 80 5.99 -2.05 -0.07
N LEU A 81 5.60 -3.32 -0.03
CA LEU A 81 5.54 -4.14 1.18
C LEU A 81 6.76 -5.06 1.19
N ASN A 82 7.44 -5.12 2.31
CA ASN A 82 8.59 -5.97 2.44
C ASN A 82 8.16 -7.43 2.63
N THR A 83 8.78 -8.34 1.89
CA THR A 83 8.58 -9.78 2.05
C THR A 83 9.93 -10.49 2.17
N SER A 84 9.97 -11.57 2.92
CA SER A 84 11.16 -12.41 3.03
C SER A 84 11.24 -13.48 1.93
N ASP A 85 10.16 -13.67 1.16
CA ASP A 85 10.10 -14.68 0.11
C ASP A 85 9.10 -14.23 -0.96
N ALA A 86 9.62 -13.53 -1.98
CA ALA A 86 8.79 -12.99 -3.06
C ALA A 86 8.17 -14.11 -3.92
N ASP A 87 8.90 -15.21 -4.13
CA ASP A 87 8.37 -16.33 -4.90
C ASP A 87 7.13 -16.94 -4.23
N ALA A 88 7.21 -17.18 -2.93
CA ALA A 88 6.09 -17.72 -2.16
C ALA A 88 4.93 -16.72 -2.09
N ALA A 89 5.24 -15.44 -1.87
CA ALA A 89 4.23 -14.37 -1.84
C ALA A 89 3.51 -14.26 -3.20
N TYR A 90 4.24 -14.35 -4.31
CA TYR A 90 3.65 -14.34 -5.64
C TYR A 90 2.64 -15.46 -5.83
N LYS A 91 3.03 -16.68 -5.49
CA LYS A 91 2.16 -17.86 -5.61
C LYS A 91 0.93 -17.72 -4.74
N ALA A 92 1.10 -17.25 -3.51
CA ALA A 92 0.00 -17.05 -2.57
C ALA A 92 -0.98 -15.99 -3.06
N ALA A 93 -0.49 -14.86 -3.56
CA ALA A 93 -1.32 -13.78 -4.08
C ALA A 93 -2.11 -14.24 -5.32
N LYS A 94 -1.46 -14.95 -6.23
CA LYS A 94 -2.11 -15.47 -7.43
C LYS A 94 -3.19 -16.50 -7.05
N ALA A 95 -2.89 -17.42 -6.16
CA ALA A 95 -3.84 -18.43 -5.69
C ALA A 95 -5.05 -17.80 -4.98
N ALA A 96 -4.84 -16.69 -4.26
CA ALA A 96 -5.89 -15.98 -3.56
C ALA A 96 -6.76 -15.10 -4.49
N GLY A 97 -6.42 -15.00 -5.77
CA GLY A 97 -7.21 -14.27 -6.77
C GLY A 97 -6.94 -12.78 -6.83
N PHE A 98 -5.81 -12.30 -6.32
CA PHE A 98 -5.42 -10.90 -6.51
C PHE A 98 -5.11 -10.63 -7.98
N THR A 99 -5.32 -9.39 -8.40
CA THR A 99 -4.99 -8.94 -9.75
C THR A 99 -3.48 -8.74 -9.85
N MET A 100 -2.81 -9.65 -10.55
CA MET A 100 -1.36 -9.62 -10.72
C MET A 100 -1.00 -8.71 -11.89
N LYS A 101 0.02 -7.87 -11.74
CA LYS A 101 0.47 -6.99 -12.82
C LYS A 101 1.51 -7.68 -13.71
N GLU A 102 2.24 -8.65 -13.19
CA GLU A 102 3.22 -9.43 -13.95
C GLU A 102 2.80 -10.89 -14.00
N THR A 103 3.31 -11.62 -15.00
CA THR A 103 3.05 -13.06 -15.15
C THR A 103 3.94 -13.92 -14.27
N GLU A 104 5.00 -13.34 -13.73
CA GLU A 104 5.91 -13.97 -12.77
C GLU A 104 6.59 -12.88 -11.96
N ASP A 105 7.20 -13.23 -10.85
CA ASP A 105 7.97 -12.27 -10.07
C ASP A 105 9.21 -11.82 -10.86
N GLN A 106 9.64 -10.60 -10.61
CA GLN A 106 10.70 -9.91 -11.33
C GLN A 106 11.97 -9.89 -10.50
N HIS A 107 13.11 -9.64 -11.15
CA HIS A 107 14.40 -9.53 -10.50
C HIS A 107 15.15 -8.31 -11.02
N LEU A 108 15.81 -7.59 -10.09
CA LEU A 108 16.72 -6.49 -10.42
C LEU A 108 18.00 -6.62 -9.57
N ASP A 109 19.11 -6.10 -10.11
CA ASP A 109 20.43 -6.21 -9.45
C ASP A 109 20.68 -5.06 -8.48
N PHE A 110 19.69 -4.76 -7.63
CA PHE A 110 19.82 -3.75 -6.60
C PHE A 110 20.44 -4.34 -5.34
N TRP A 111 21.20 -3.53 -4.60
CA TRP A 111 21.91 -3.94 -3.40
C TRP A 111 22.96 -5.02 -3.72
N ASN A 112 23.40 -5.77 -2.72
CA ASN A 112 24.48 -6.73 -2.88
C ASN A 112 24.08 -8.02 -3.62
N HIS A 113 22.83 -8.45 -3.46
CA HIS A 113 22.37 -9.75 -3.96
C HIS A 113 21.10 -9.64 -4.77
N GLY A 114 20.73 -8.44 -5.16
CA GLY A 114 19.53 -8.20 -5.97
C GLY A 114 18.25 -8.11 -5.14
N ILE A 115 17.17 -7.82 -5.85
CA ILE A 115 15.82 -7.84 -5.30
C ILE A 115 14.93 -8.73 -6.15
N LYS A 116 13.91 -9.28 -5.53
CA LYS A 116 12.79 -9.93 -6.22
C LYS A 116 11.52 -9.21 -5.85
N PHE A 117 10.65 -8.98 -6.82
CA PHE A 117 9.42 -8.23 -6.56
C PHE A 117 8.33 -8.60 -7.55
N PHE A 118 7.11 -8.25 -7.20
CA PHE A 118 5.96 -8.27 -8.09
C PHE A 118 4.96 -7.24 -7.60
N ASN A 119 3.97 -6.94 -8.44
CA ASN A 119 2.95 -5.95 -8.14
C ASN A 119 1.56 -6.54 -8.28
N ILE A 120 0.67 -6.14 -7.38
CA ILE A 120 -0.77 -6.39 -7.50
C ILE A 120 -1.47 -5.06 -7.67
N GLU A 121 -2.70 -5.10 -8.18
CA GLU A 121 -3.52 -3.90 -8.35
C GLU A 121 -4.68 -3.92 -7.37
N GLY A 122 -4.88 -2.81 -6.69
CA GLY A 122 -6.02 -2.60 -5.81
C GLY A 122 -7.24 -2.07 -6.54
N PRO A 123 -8.40 -2.01 -5.86
CA PRO A 123 -9.67 -1.63 -6.48
C PRO A 123 -9.75 -0.17 -6.93
N ASN A 124 -8.86 0.68 -6.45
CA ASN A 124 -8.77 2.09 -6.85
C ASN A 124 -7.58 2.33 -7.78
N ALA A 125 -7.11 1.28 -8.47
CA ALA A 125 -5.92 1.26 -9.31
C ALA A 125 -4.62 1.48 -8.53
N GLU A 126 -4.60 1.17 -7.24
CA GLU A 126 -3.38 1.19 -6.45
C GLU A 126 -2.39 0.16 -7.00
N THR A 127 -1.15 0.54 -7.13
CA THR A 127 -0.06 -0.41 -7.37
C THR A 127 0.58 -0.76 -6.03
N ILE A 128 0.54 -2.02 -5.68
CA ILE A 128 1.09 -2.54 -4.43
C ILE A 128 2.18 -3.55 -4.79
N GLU A 129 3.39 -3.21 -4.42
CA GLU A 129 4.56 -4.04 -4.69
C GLU A 129 4.87 -4.90 -3.46
N PHE A 130 5.24 -6.15 -3.70
CA PHE A 130 5.89 -6.99 -2.70
C PHE A 130 7.35 -7.10 -3.10
N CYS A 131 8.26 -6.70 -2.23
CA CYS A 131 9.68 -6.62 -2.55
C CYS A 131 10.51 -7.37 -1.51
N GLN A 132 11.38 -8.25 -2.01
CA GLN A 132 12.36 -8.97 -1.20
C GLN A 132 13.75 -8.45 -1.54
N ILE A 133 14.48 -7.95 -0.55
CA ILE A 133 15.91 -7.72 -0.70
C ILE A 133 16.60 -9.05 -0.43
N VAL A 134 17.23 -9.62 -1.46
CA VAL A 134 17.83 -10.95 -1.37
C VAL A 134 19.07 -10.88 -0.47
N LYS A 135 19.17 -11.82 0.45
CA LYS A 135 20.32 -11.98 1.33
C LYS A 135 21.22 -13.07 0.78
N GLY A 136 22.52 -12.84 0.88
CA GLY A 136 23.52 -13.79 0.42
C GLY A 136 23.64 -15.04 1.26
#